data_ede47e645a63142ed7567c31cdcc5362
#
_entry.id   ede47e645a63142ed7567c31cdcc5362
#
_cell.length_a   1.000
_cell.length_b   1.000
_cell.length_c   1.000
_cell.angle_alpha   90.00
_cell.angle_beta   90.00
_cell.angle_gamma   90.00
#
_symmetry.space_group_name_H-M   'P 1'
#
loop_
_entity.id
_entity.type
_entity.pdbx_description
1 polymer ?
#
loop_
_entity_poly.entity_id
_entity_poly.type
_entity_poly.pdbx_seq_one_letter_code
_entity_poly.pdbx_strand_id
1 'polypeptide(L)'
;MEMTIRLTVRTALWRSHVARIVNEVDGLVPVVKGNGYGFGRVELARLAAEFADTVAVGTVHELDGLPDGLHPVVLTPTLAPPTTTLPILTIGNDVHLDVLDGWNGRVVVKLASSMQRYGRGIELVDAARRRGLDVVGVSIHPPLAGTVADHRNEVVAALDGVEPGSTVWVSHLDPDAAASLPDTHTYRLRLGTALWHGDKSFLRLSADVIDVRPVAAGSPCGYHQAPVAADGHLVMVGAGSANGVTTLADGRSPFHFEQRRLALHEAPHMHTS
;
A
#
# COMPACT_ATOMS: atom_id res chain seq x y z
N MET A 1 -13.89 -6.75 -21.79
CA MET A 1 -15.03 -6.83 -20.84
C MET A 1 -15.04 -5.51 -20.08
N GLU A 2 -16.04 -4.69 -20.35
CA GLU A 2 -16.17 -3.43 -19.59
C GLU A 2 -16.46 -3.76 -18.12
N MET A 3 -15.69 -3.16 -17.23
CA MET A 3 -15.87 -3.33 -15.81
C MET A 3 -16.94 -2.37 -15.32
N THR A 4 -17.83 -2.84 -14.45
CA THR A 4 -18.90 -2.01 -13.87
C THR A 4 -18.37 -0.89 -12.95
N ILE A 5 -17.14 -1.05 -12.44
CA ILE A 5 -16.43 -0.06 -11.61
C ILE A 5 -15.32 0.61 -12.42
N ARG A 6 -15.20 1.93 -12.30
CA ARG A 6 -14.18 2.73 -13.01
C ARG A 6 -13.50 3.73 -12.09
N LEU A 7 -12.17 3.73 -12.12
CA LEU A 7 -11.36 4.81 -11.57
C LEU A 7 -11.00 5.79 -12.70
N THR A 8 -11.52 7.00 -12.63
CA THR A 8 -11.17 8.09 -13.55
C THR A 8 -10.15 8.98 -12.90
N VAL A 9 -9.06 9.28 -13.62
CA VAL A 9 -7.94 10.08 -13.13
C VAL A 9 -7.81 11.35 -13.97
N ARG A 10 -7.77 12.51 -13.33
CA ARG A 10 -7.38 13.78 -13.97
C ARG A 10 -5.86 13.79 -14.11
N THR A 11 -5.36 13.14 -15.15
CA THR A 11 -3.97 12.72 -15.32
C THR A 11 -2.96 13.86 -15.13
N ALA A 12 -3.21 15.05 -15.70
CA ALA A 12 -2.29 16.18 -15.59
C ALA A 12 -2.09 16.60 -14.12
N LEU A 13 -3.17 16.74 -13.35
CA LEU A 13 -3.11 17.15 -11.94
C LEU A 13 -2.48 16.06 -11.08
N TRP A 14 -2.83 14.79 -11.34
CA TRP A 14 -2.26 13.66 -10.64
C TRP A 14 -0.75 13.53 -10.88
N ARG A 15 -0.29 13.64 -12.14
CA ARG A 15 1.14 13.65 -12.46
C ARG A 15 1.87 14.82 -11.82
N SER A 16 1.25 16.01 -11.76
CA SER A 16 1.83 17.17 -11.06
C SER A 16 2.00 16.92 -9.57
N HIS A 17 1.03 16.26 -8.92
CA HIS A 17 1.14 15.86 -7.52
C HIS A 17 2.28 14.85 -7.31
N VAL A 18 2.36 13.81 -8.15
CA VAL A 18 3.45 12.81 -8.07
C VAL A 18 4.81 13.48 -8.25
N ALA A 19 4.96 14.33 -9.28
CA ALA A 19 6.20 15.05 -9.55
C ALA A 19 6.63 15.96 -8.40
N ARG A 20 5.68 16.62 -7.72
CA ARG A 20 5.97 17.43 -6.54
C ARG A 20 6.59 16.58 -5.43
N ILE A 21 5.99 15.44 -5.09
CA ILE A 21 6.51 14.53 -4.05
C ILE A 21 7.88 13.97 -4.44
N VAL A 22 8.05 13.58 -5.71
CA VAL A 22 9.35 13.10 -6.22
C VAL A 22 10.45 14.13 -6.03
N ASN A 23 10.16 15.41 -6.25
CA ASN A 23 11.12 16.50 -6.08
C ASN A 23 11.37 16.90 -4.62
N GLU A 24 10.44 16.58 -3.71
CA GLU A 24 10.55 16.89 -2.28
C GLU A 24 11.26 15.79 -1.48
N VAL A 25 11.41 14.58 -2.03
CA VAL A 25 11.89 13.40 -1.29
C VAL A 25 13.12 12.79 -1.93
N ASP A 26 14.27 13.07 -1.35
CA ASP A 26 15.51 12.35 -1.70
C ASP A 26 15.41 10.87 -1.29
N GLY A 27 15.84 9.97 -2.17
CA GLY A 27 15.80 8.55 -1.90
C GLY A 27 14.39 7.94 -1.84
N LEU A 28 13.41 8.54 -2.54
CA LEU A 28 12.05 8.03 -2.66
C LEU A 28 12.03 6.60 -3.21
N VAL A 29 11.25 5.73 -2.57
CA VAL A 29 10.94 4.38 -3.03
C VAL A 29 9.42 4.25 -3.21
N PRO A 30 8.92 4.31 -4.45
CA PRO A 30 7.49 4.13 -4.72
C PRO A 30 7.02 2.74 -4.31
N VAL A 31 5.91 2.66 -3.58
CA VAL A 31 5.29 1.38 -3.21
C VAL A 31 4.17 1.07 -4.19
N VAL A 32 4.28 -0.06 -4.89
CA VAL A 32 3.34 -0.47 -5.95
C VAL A 32 2.62 -1.80 -5.65
N LYS A 33 2.65 -2.24 -4.40
CA LYS A 33 2.14 -3.54 -3.93
C LYS A 33 0.64 -3.77 -4.21
N GLY A 34 0.23 -5.03 -4.18
CA GLY A 34 -1.15 -5.46 -4.34
C GLY A 34 -1.69 -5.11 -5.74
N ASN A 35 -2.86 -4.53 -5.80
CA ASN A 35 -3.48 -4.07 -7.04
C ASN A 35 -2.95 -2.69 -7.53
N GLY A 36 -1.79 -2.22 -7.00
CA GLY A 36 -1.26 -0.91 -7.35
C GLY A 36 -2.18 0.22 -6.87
N TYR A 37 -2.67 0.15 -5.64
CA TYR A 37 -3.55 1.19 -5.08
C TYR A 37 -4.80 1.50 -5.92
N GLY A 38 -5.26 0.54 -6.72
CA GLY A 38 -6.41 0.68 -7.62
C GLY A 38 -6.07 1.18 -9.03
N PHE A 39 -4.82 1.57 -9.30
CA PHE A 39 -4.36 1.99 -10.64
C PHE A 39 -3.87 0.81 -11.51
N GLY A 40 -3.65 -0.35 -10.90
CA GLY A 40 -2.94 -1.47 -11.50
C GLY A 40 -1.44 -1.45 -11.17
N ARG A 41 -0.95 -2.57 -10.62
CA ARG A 41 0.45 -2.67 -10.16
C ARG A 41 1.45 -2.41 -11.29
N VAL A 42 1.24 -3.04 -12.45
CA VAL A 42 2.13 -2.90 -13.61
C VAL A 42 2.16 -1.46 -14.13
N GLU A 43 1.00 -0.80 -14.18
CA GLU A 43 0.92 0.59 -14.63
C GLU A 43 1.62 1.55 -13.66
N LEU A 44 1.44 1.36 -12.35
CA LEU A 44 2.19 2.16 -11.38
C LEU A 44 3.69 1.88 -11.40
N ALA A 45 4.10 0.63 -11.63
CA ALA A 45 5.51 0.30 -11.76
C ALA A 45 6.15 0.95 -12.99
N ARG A 46 5.43 1.00 -14.13
CA ARG A 46 5.88 1.72 -15.33
C ARG A 46 6.04 3.22 -15.06
N LEU A 47 5.07 3.83 -14.39
CA LEU A 47 5.17 5.23 -14.02
C LEU A 47 6.33 5.47 -13.03
N ALA A 48 6.50 4.60 -12.03
CA ALA A 48 7.60 4.70 -11.08
C ALA A 48 8.97 4.63 -11.76
N ALA A 49 9.12 3.80 -12.81
CA ALA A 49 10.35 3.69 -13.60
C ALA A 49 10.75 4.99 -14.32
N GLU A 50 9.83 5.96 -14.46
CA GLU A 50 10.15 7.27 -15.04
C GLU A 50 11.03 8.13 -14.10
N PHE A 51 11.05 7.84 -12.78
CA PHE A 51 11.74 8.66 -11.79
C PHE A 51 12.44 7.88 -10.66
N ALA A 52 12.35 6.58 -10.63
CA ALA A 52 12.99 5.74 -9.62
C ALA A 52 13.58 4.46 -10.24
N ASP A 53 14.72 4.03 -9.76
CA ASP A 53 15.35 2.75 -10.08
C ASP A 53 14.89 1.59 -9.17
N THR A 54 14.24 1.93 -8.09
CA THR A 54 13.83 1.01 -7.02
C THR A 54 12.36 1.19 -6.71
N VAL A 55 11.60 0.08 -6.63
CA VAL A 55 10.20 0.07 -6.22
C VAL A 55 9.97 -0.95 -5.11
N ALA A 56 8.94 -0.73 -4.29
CA ALA A 56 8.56 -1.68 -3.26
C ALA A 56 7.29 -2.44 -3.62
N VAL A 57 7.38 -3.78 -3.61
CA VAL A 57 6.24 -4.70 -3.78
C VAL A 57 5.90 -5.40 -2.47
N GLY A 58 4.72 -6.00 -2.37
CA GLY A 58 4.26 -6.66 -1.15
C GLY A 58 4.93 -8.01 -0.92
N THR A 59 4.94 -8.86 -1.93
CA THR A 59 5.40 -10.26 -1.83
C THR A 59 6.24 -10.64 -3.05
N VAL A 60 6.94 -11.78 -2.98
CA VAL A 60 7.70 -12.34 -4.11
C VAL A 60 6.81 -12.69 -5.31
N HIS A 61 5.51 -12.94 -5.10
CA HIS A 61 4.54 -13.22 -6.16
C HIS A 61 4.14 -11.96 -6.96
N GLU A 62 4.58 -10.80 -6.53
CA GLU A 62 4.33 -9.52 -7.21
C GLU A 62 5.51 -9.05 -8.08
N LEU A 63 6.55 -9.87 -8.22
CA LEU A 63 7.73 -9.57 -9.04
C LEU A 63 7.43 -9.63 -10.54
N ASP A 64 6.50 -10.49 -10.95
CA ASP A 64 6.14 -10.66 -12.35
C ASP A 64 5.49 -9.40 -12.94
N GLY A 65 5.88 -9.07 -14.17
CA GLY A 65 5.35 -7.94 -14.93
C GLY A 65 5.90 -6.57 -14.52
N LEU A 66 6.90 -6.51 -13.65
CA LEU A 66 7.64 -5.28 -13.40
C LEU A 66 8.48 -4.91 -14.62
N PRO A 67 8.62 -3.60 -14.96
CA PRO A 67 9.53 -3.15 -16.00
C PRO A 67 10.98 -3.58 -15.76
N ASP A 68 11.68 -3.86 -16.85
CA ASP A 68 13.13 -4.11 -16.81
C ASP A 68 13.88 -2.89 -16.26
N GLY A 69 14.97 -3.15 -15.56
CA GLY A 69 15.82 -2.09 -14.96
C GLY A 69 15.36 -1.62 -13.57
N LEU A 70 14.18 -2.02 -13.10
CA LEU A 70 13.78 -1.76 -11.71
C LEU A 70 14.40 -2.78 -10.76
N HIS A 71 14.79 -2.30 -9.59
CA HIS A 71 15.25 -3.11 -8.45
C HIS A 71 14.11 -3.23 -7.42
N PRO A 72 13.33 -4.32 -7.44
CA PRO A 72 12.21 -4.46 -6.52
C PRO A 72 12.68 -4.80 -5.10
N VAL A 73 12.07 -4.14 -4.10
CA VAL A 73 12.18 -4.49 -2.68
C VAL A 73 10.90 -5.20 -2.26
N VAL A 74 11.03 -6.42 -1.79
CA VAL A 74 9.91 -7.24 -1.30
C VAL A 74 9.69 -6.94 0.18
N LEU A 75 8.55 -6.33 0.52
CA LEU A 75 8.27 -5.81 1.86
C LEU A 75 7.91 -6.91 2.87
N THR A 76 7.27 -7.98 2.41
CA THR A 76 6.87 -9.10 3.26
C THR A 76 7.94 -10.19 3.17
N PRO A 77 8.49 -10.66 4.30
CA PRO A 77 9.40 -11.80 4.28
C PRO A 77 8.78 -13.00 3.57
N THR A 78 9.60 -13.74 2.86
CA THR A 78 9.16 -14.96 2.17
C THR A 78 9.63 -16.21 2.90
N LEU A 79 8.83 -17.29 2.80
CA LEU A 79 9.21 -18.63 3.21
C LEU A 79 9.55 -19.52 1.99
N ALA A 80 9.61 -18.93 0.79
CA ALA A 80 10.06 -19.56 -0.43
C ALA A 80 10.82 -18.51 -1.25
N PRO A 81 12.15 -18.55 -1.28
CA PRO A 81 12.93 -17.55 -2.01
C PRO A 81 12.67 -17.68 -3.51
N PRO A 82 12.68 -16.55 -4.25
CA PRO A 82 12.59 -16.61 -5.71
C PRO A 82 13.86 -17.23 -6.31
N THR A 83 13.75 -17.76 -7.52
CA THR A 83 14.89 -18.32 -8.27
C THR A 83 15.88 -17.25 -8.73
N THR A 84 15.41 -16.02 -8.82
CA THR A 84 16.26 -14.85 -9.17
C THR A 84 16.81 -14.16 -7.93
N THR A 85 18.01 -13.61 -8.04
CA THR A 85 18.64 -12.77 -7.01
C THR A 85 18.46 -11.26 -7.26
N LEU A 86 17.65 -10.89 -8.26
CA LEU A 86 17.37 -9.50 -8.60
C LEU A 86 16.71 -8.70 -7.45
N PRO A 87 15.66 -9.24 -6.75
CA PRO A 87 14.99 -8.48 -5.72
C PRO A 87 15.82 -8.34 -4.45
N ILE A 88 15.54 -7.29 -3.70
CA ILE A 88 15.98 -7.13 -2.31
C ILE A 88 14.89 -7.75 -1.42
N LEU A 89 15.22 -8.79 -0.67
CA LEU A 89 14.26 -9.46 0.22
C LEU A 89 14.31 -8.88 1.64
N THR A 90 13.15 -8.79 2.28
CA THR A 90 13.09 -8.39 3.69
C THR A 90 13.27 -9.62 4.58
N ILE A 91 14.17 -9.52 5.55
CA ILE A 91 14.32 -10.50 6.63
C ILE A 91 14.01 -9.83 7.98
N GLY A 92 13.40 -10.57 8.91
CA GLY A 92 12.99 -10.01 10.19
C GLY A 92 13.08 -11.00 11.36
N ASN A 93 13.62 -12.21 11.13
CA ASN A 93 13.92 -13.21 12.15
C ASN A 93 14.78 -14.36 11.59
N ASP A 94 15.16 -15.30 12.46
CA ASP A 94 16.04 -16.42 12.10
C ASP A 94 15.42 -17.39 11.09
N VAL A 95 14.09 -17.59 11.15
CA VAL A 95 13.39 -18.47 10.19
C VAL A 95 13.53 -17.95 8.77
N HIS A 96 13.51 -16.62 8.59
CA HIS A 96 13.71 -16.01 7.27
C HIS A 96 15.15 -16.22 6.77
N LEU A 97 16.15 -16.25 7.68
CA LEU A 97 17.52 -16.58 7.33
C LEU A 97 17.66 -18.05 6.93
N ASP A 98 17.00 -18.96 7.65
CA ASP A 98 17.05 -20.41 7.37
C ASP A 98 16.49 -20.72 5.99
N VAL A 99 15.39 -20.06 5.61
CA VAL A 99 14.74 -20.21 4.30
C VAL A 99 15.64 -19.71 3.16
N LEU A 100 16.51 -18.73 3.42
CA LEU A 100 17.43 -18.15 2.44
C LEU A 100 18.79 -18.88 2.38
N ASP A 101 18.92 -20.05 3.02
CA ASP A 101 20.17 -20.81 2.94
C ASP A 101 20.50 -21.19 1.48
N GLY A 102 21.72 -20.87 1.06
CA GLY A 102 22.17 -21.04 -0.34
C GLY A 102 21.65 -19.97 -1.33
N TRP A 103 20.75 -19.07 -0.92
CA TRP A 103 20.36 -17.91 -1.72
C TRP A 103 21.33 -16.74 -1.43
N ASN A 104 21.96 -16.18 -2.45
CA ASN A 104 23.07 -15.23 -2.31
C ASN A 104 22.73 -13.81 -2.81
N GLY A 105 21.45 -13.43 -2.76
CA GLY A 105 21.01 -12.10 -3.18
C GLY A 105 21.04 -11.06 -2.07
N ARG A 106 20.45 -9.91 -2.36
CA ARG A 106 20.41 -8.73 -1.49
C ARG A 106 19.29 -8.82 -0.48
N VAL A 107 19.54 -8.38 0.75
CA VAL A 107 18.52 -8.33 1.80
C VAL A 107 18.51 -6.99 2.53
N VAL A 108 17.34 -6.61 3.01
CA VAL A 108 17.16 -5.54 3.99
C VAL A 108 16.69 -6.17 5.31
N VAL A 109 17.37 -5.82 6.40
CA VAL A 109 17.04 -6.33 7.73
C VAL A 109 15.96 -5.46 8.36
N LYS A 110 14.82 -6.07 8.68
CA LYS A 110 13.74 -5.38 9.37
C LYS A 110 14.02 -5.29 10.86
N LEU A 111 14.17 -4.08 11.35
CA LEU A 111 14.28 -3.81 12.80
C LEU A 111 12.90 -3.93 13.47
N ALA A 112 12.91 -4.26 14.75
CA ALA A 112 11.72 -4.26 15.59
C ALA A 112 11.11 -2.86 15.64
N SER A 113 9.79 -2.79 15.72
CA SER A 113 9.04 -1.54 15.89
C SER A 113 7.88 -1.75 16.85
N SER A 114 7.30 -0.67 17.35
CA SER A 114 6.12 -0.69 18.23
C SER A 114 4.93 -1.45 17.62
N MET A 115 4.92 -1.67 16.29
CA MET A 115 3.93 -2.46 15.59
C MET A 115 3.97 -3.96 15.95
N GLN A 116 5.07 -4.46 16.53
CA GLN A 116 5.27 -5.84 16.99
C GLN A 116 4.86 -6.93 15.96
N ARG A 117 5.16 -6.68 14.69
CA ARG A 117 5.04 -7.72 13.65
C ARG A 117 6.32 -8.54 13.60
N TYR A 118 6.90 -8.76 12.43
CA TYR A 118 8.26 -9.29 12.28
C TYR A 118 9.27 -8.15 12.40
N GLY A 119 10.45 -8.46 12.86
CA GLY A 119 11.57 -7.54 13.11
C GLY A 119 12.35 -7.96 14.35
N ARG A 120 13.65 -7.74 14.33
CA ARG A 120 14.59 -8.07 15.40
C ARG A 120 15.48 -6.88 15.72
N GLY A 121 16.38 -7.06 16.66
CA GLY A 121 17.44 -6.13 16.91
C GLY A 121 18.52 -6.17 15.82
N ILE A 122 19.53 -5.33 16.01
CA ILE A 122 20.61 -5.14 15.04
C ILE A 122 21.49 -6.40 14.86
N GLU A 123 21.48 -7.31 15.82
CA GLU A 123 22.21 -8.59 15.78
C GLU A 123 21.83 -9.47 14.57
N LEU A 124 20.64 -9.27 14.01
CA LEU A 124 20.19 -9.98 12.80
C LEU A 124 20.98 -9.55 11.55
N VAL A 125 21.55 -8.35 11.52
CA VAL A 125 22.43 -7.88 10.44
C VAL A 125 23.68 -8.76 10.37
N ASP A 126 24.33 -8.96 11.51
CA ASP A 126 25.54 -9.80 11.55
C ASP A 126 25.21 -11.28 11.26
N ALA A 127 24.06 -11.76 11.72
CA ALA A 127 23.61 -13.11 11.40
C ALA A 127 23.41 -13.30 9.88
N ALA A 128 22.80 -12.33 9.21
CA ALA A 128 22.62 -12.34 7.75
C ALA A 128 23.96 -12.31 6.99
N ARG A 129 24.88 -11.44 7.40
CA ARG A 129 26.22 -11.32 6.81
C ARG A 129 27.01 -12.63 6.96
N ARG A 130 26.95 -13.28 8.14
CA ARG A 130 27.62 -14.59 8.36
C ARG A 130 27.08 -15.70 7.48
N ARG A 131 25.85 -15.59 6.99
CA ARG A 131 25.26 -16.54 6.03
C ARG A 131 25.53 -16.16 4.56
N GLY A 132 26.38 -15.16 4.31
CA GLY A 132 26.77 -14.74 2.96
C GLY A 132 25.72 -13.89 2.24
N LEU A 133 24.67 -13.38 2.94
CA LEU A 133 23.70 -12.48 2.34
C LEU A 133 24.28 -11.06 2.21
N ASP A 134 23.99 -10.40 1.08
CA ASP A 134 24.35 -9.00 0.86
C ASP A 134 23.33 -8.10 1.58
N VAL A 135 23.70 -7.59 2.76
CA VAL A 135 22.86 -6.71 3.57
C VAL A 135 22.99 -5.28 3.07
N VAL A 136 22.00 -4.83 2.28
CA VAL A 136 21.95 -3.48 1.69
C VAL A 136 21.36 -2.41 2.62
N GLY A 137 21.11 -2.73 3.87
CA GLY A 137 20.65 -1.79 4.90
C GLY A 137 19.65 -2.39 5.87
N VAL A 138 19.10 -1.51 6.69
CA VAL A 138 18.05 -1.86 7.66
C VAL A 138 16.73 -1.17 7.31
N SER A 139 15.61 -1.70 7.79
CA SER A 139 14.32 -1.06 7.59
C SER A 139 13.53 -0.94 8.89
N ILE A 140 12.87 0.19 9.06
CA ILE A 140 11.93 0.45 10.15
C ILE A 140 10.57 0.84 9.59
N HIS A 141 9.52 0.41 10.25
CA HIS A 141 8.14 0.69 9.83
C HIS A 141 7.29 1.00 11.05
N PRO A 142 7.15 2.28 11.41
CA PRO A 142 6.26 2.72 12.48
C PRO A 142 4.80 2.33 12.22
N PRO A 143 3.92 2.29 13.25
CA PRO A 143 2.50 2.03 13.07
C PRO A 143 1.80 3.18 12.32
N LEU A 144 0.53 2.99 11.96
CA LEU A 144 -0.31 4.09 11.46
C LEU A 144 -0.80 5.01 12.59
N ALA A 145 -0.91 4.47 13.80
CA ALA A 145 -1.29 5.23 14.98
C ALA A 145 -0.12 6.11 15.46
N GLY A 146 -0.43 7.25 16.03
CA GLY A 146 0.56 8.22 16.49
C GLY A 146 0.68 9.43 15.57
N THR A 147 1.53 10.36 15.96
CA THR A 147 1.84 11.56 15.19
C THR A 147 3.10 11.34 14.34
N VAL A 148 3.34 12.22 13.38
CA VAL A 148 4.58 12.23 12.58
C VAL A 148 5.81 12.34 13.48
N ALA A 149 5.73 13.12 14.56
CA ALA A 149 6.79 13.26 15.55
C ALA A 149 7.06 11.92 16.28
N ASP A 150 6.02 11.19 16.66
CA ASP A 150 6.16 9.86 17.28
C ASP A 150 6.86 8.88 16.34
N HIS A 151 6.46 8.87 15.07
CA HIS A 151 7.06 8.02 14.04
C HIS A 151 8.54 8.36 13.82
N ARG A 152 8.87 9.67 13.75
CA ARG A 152 10.25 10.13 13.64
C ARG A 152 11.09 9.68 14.84
N ASN A 153 10.57 9.88 16.04
CA ASN A 153 11.27 9.48 17.28
C ASN A 153 11.50 7.97 17.34
N GLU A 154 10.52 7.16 16.90
CA GLU A 154 10.67 5.71 16.82
C GLU A 154 11.76 5.32 15.81
N VAL A 155 11.81 5.99 14.63
CA VAL A 155 12.88 5.78 13.66
C VAL A 155 14.23 6.11 14.29
N VAL A 156 14.39 7.27 14.92
CA VAL A 156 15.65 7.69 15.55
C VAL A 156 16.08 6.72 16.65
N ALA A 157 15.16 6.27 17.49
CA ALA A 157 15.45 5.28 18.54
C ALA A 157 15.91 3.94 17.97
N ALA A 158 15.36 3.52 16.82
CA ALA A 158 15.75 2.26 16.16
C ALA A 158 17.13 2.33 15.49
N LEU A 159 17.73 3.51 15.35
CA LEU A 159 19.10 3.67 14.82
C LEU A 159 20.19 3.35 15.84
N ASP A 160 19.82 3.13 17.10
CA ASP A 160 20.80 2.74 18.12
C ASP A 160 21.49 1.43 17.71
N GLY A 161 22.81 1.45 17.65
CA GLY A 161 23.64 0.34 17.18
C GLY A 161 23.67 0.13 15.66
N VAL A 162 22.96 0.91 14.87
CA VAL A 162 23.08 0.87 13.39
C VAL A 162 24.37 1.59 12.98
N GLU A 163 25.18 0.91 12.17
CA GLU A 163 26.46 1.43 11.70
C GLU A 163 26.26 2.74 10.91
N PRO A 164 26.97 3.83 11.26
CA PRO A 164 26.95 5.08 10.51
C PRO A 164 27.24 4.86 9.01
N GLY A 165 26.56 5.61 8.15
CA GLY A 165 26.66 5.44 6.69
C GLY A 165 25.74 4.35 6.11
N SER A 166 25.11 3.52 6.95
CA SER A 166 24.17 2.50 6.51
C SER A 166 22.94 3.11 5.82
N THR A 167 22.36 2.38 4.87
CA THR A 167 21.06 2.75 4.29
C THR A 167 19.91 2.33 5.20
N VAL A 168 19.02 3.26 5.51
CA VAL A 168 17.85 3.06 6.37
C VAL A 168 16.57 3.27 5.56
N TRP A 169 15.76 2.21 5.46
CA TRP A 169 14.50 2.21 4.73
C TRP A 169 13.35 2.54 5.68
N VAL A 170 12.73 3.72 5.54
CA VAL A 170 11.69 4.22 6.44
C VAL A 170 10.32 4.30 5.77
N SER A 171 9.27 4.40 6.55
CA SER A 171 7.89 4.61 6.10
C SER A 171 7.13 5.46 7.11
N HIS A 172 5.95 5.96 6.73
CA HIS A 172 5.04 6.73 7.58
C HIS A 172 5.63 8.04 8.11
N LEU A 173 6.62 8.57 7.40
CA LEU A 173 7.09 9.95 7.57
C LEU A 173 6.59 10.78 6.38
N ASP A 174 6.33 12.05 6.62
CA ASP A 174 6.22 13.03 5.54
C ASP A 174 7.62 13.50 5.09
N PRO A 175 7.74 14.26 3.99
CA PRO A 175 9.02 14.73 3.51
C PRO A 175 9.82 15.54 4.54
N ASP A 176 9.16 16.42 5.32
CA ASP A 176 9.82 17.28 6.31
C ASP A 176 10.39 16.46 7.47
N ALA A 177 9.62 15.51 7.99
CA ALA A 177 10.06 14.61 9.03
C ALA A 177 11.22 13.72 8.55
N ALA A 178 11.16 13.23 7.32
CA ALA A 178 12.24 12.44 6.73
C ALA A 178 13.54 13.28 6.59
N ALA A 179 13.43 14.52 6.13
CA ALA A 179 14.55 15.45 6.00
C ALA A 179 15.15 15.85 7.35
N SER A 180 14.38 15.76 8.44
CA SER A 180 14.84 16.06 9.81
C SER A 180 15.53 14.90 10.53
N LEU A 181 15.67 13.72 9.89
CA LEU A 181 16.39 12.59 10.46
C LEU A 181 17.91 12.92 10.57
N PRO A 182 18.65 12.25 11.48
CA PRO A 182 20.09 12.47 11.60
C PRO A 182 20.83 12.21 10.27
N ASP A 183 21.78 13.05 9.91
CA ASP A 183 22.56 12.97 8.66
C ASP A 183 23.65 11.87 8.68
N THR A 184 23.67 11.08 9.72
CA THR A 184 24.61 9.96 9.90
C THR A 184 24.30 8.75 9.01
N HIS A 185 23.15 8.73 8.33
CA HIS A 185 22.67 7.60 7.52
C HIS A 185 22.13 8.08 6.18
N THR A 186 22.05 7.17 5.20
CA THR A 186 21.34 7.40 3.94
C THR A 186 19.91 6.88 4.07
N TYR A 187 18.90 7.72 3.80
CA TYR A 187 17.51 7.32 3.96
C TYR A 187 16.85 6.98 2.63
N ARG A 188 16.03 5.94 2.66
CA ARG A 188 15.12 5.53 1.58
C ARG A 188 13.67 5.62 2.11
N LEU A 189 12.92 6.63 1.69
CA LEU A 189 11.53 6.84 2.12
C LEU A 189 10.56 6.09 1.21
N ARG A 190 9.85 5.10 1.78
CA ARG A 190 8.85 4.29 1.06
C ARG A 190 7.49 4.95 1.16
N LEU A 191 6.96 5.41 0.04
CA LEU A 191 5.66 6.06 -0.06
C LEU A 191 4.70 5.29 -0.97
N GLY A 192 3.50 5.03 -0.46
CA GLY A 192 2.39 4.42 -1.20
C GLY A 192 1.21 5.37 -1.28
N THR A 193 0.33 5.36 -0.27
CA THR A 193 -0.90 6.16 -0.26
C THR A 193 -0.63 7.66 -0.45
N ALA A 194 0.37 8.21 0.21
CA ALA A 194 0.70 9.63 0.09
C ALA A 194 1.14 9.99 -1.35
N LEU A 195 1.92 9.12 -1.99
CA LEU A 195 2.38 9.32 -3.37
C LEU A 195 1.23 9.20 -4.37
N TRP A 196 0.39 8.16 -4.25
CA TRP A 196 -0.60 7.84 -5.27
C TRP A 196 -1.99 8.43 -5.02
N HIS A 197 -2.40 8.58 -3.76
CA HIS A 197 -3.71 9.06 -3.33
C HIS A 197 -3.68 10.31 -2.46
N GLY A 198 -2.54 10.95 -2.30
CA GLY A 198 -2.38 12.06 -1.35
C GLY A 198 -3.40 13.19 -1.54
N ASP A 199 -3.70 13.55 -2.79
CA ASP A 199 -4.81 14.43 -3.14
C ASP A 199 -5.85 13.65 -3.95
N LYS A 200 -7.01 13.39 -3.35
CA LYS A 200 -8.11 12.65 -3.97
C LYS A 200 -8.99 13.50 -4.88
N SER A 201 -8.81 14.82 -4.95
CA SER A 201 -9.64 15.73 -5.74
C SER A 201 -9.56 15.46 -7.25
N PHE A 202 -8.50 14.82 -7.71
CA PHE A 202 -8.31 14.42 -9.10
C PHE A 202 -8.63 12.94 -9.39
N LEU A 203 -9.17 12.22 -8.39
CA LEU A 203 -9.60 10.82 -8.51
C LEU A 203 -11.12 10.73 -8.41
N ARG A 204 -11.74 9.97 -9.31
CA ARG A 204 -13.17 9.68 -9.25
C ARG A 204 -13.39 8.18 -9.41
N LEU A 205 -13.95 7.55 -8.37
CA LEU A 205 -14.41 6.18 -8.43
C LEU A 205 -15.91 6.18 -8.72
N SER A 206 -16.34 5.43 -9.73
CA SER A 206 -17.75 5.32 -10.13
C SER A 206 -18.12 3.87 -10.45
N ALA A 207 -19.38 3.56 -10.31
CA ALA A 207 -19.95 2.27 -10.69
C ALA A 207 -21.24 2.50 -11.50
N ASP A 208 -21.55 1.54 -12.37
CA ASP A 208 -22.76 1.62 -13.19
C ASP A 208 -24.00 1.33 -12.36
N VAL A 209 -25.08 2.04 -12.65
CA VAL A 209 -26.42 1.64 -12.25
C VAL A 209 -26.91 0.58 -13.20
N ILE A 210 -27.15 -0.63 -12.68
CA ILE A 210 -27.55 -1.79 -13.48
C ILE A 210 -29.07 -1.81 -13.67
N ASP A 211 -29.82 -1.44 -12.62
CA ASP A 211 -31.29 -1.45 -12.64
C ASP A 211 -31.85 -0.38 -11.70
N VAL A 212 -33.01 0.15 -12.04
CA VAL A 212 -33.79 1.06 -11.20
C VAL A 212 -35.26 0.64 -11.28
N ARG A 213 -35.88 0.34 -10.14
CA ARG A 213 -37.28 -0.04 -10.10
C ARG A 213 -38.03 0.66 -8.97
N PRO A 214 -39.32 1.05 -9.20
CA PRO A 214 -40.16 1.58 -8.16
C PRO A 214 -40.45 0.51 -7.11
N VAL A 215 -40.51 0.91 -5.85
CA VAL A 215 -40.85 0.05 -4.72
C VAL A 215 -41.79 0.80 -3.78
N ALA A 216 -42.76 0.07 -3.22
CA ALA A 216 -43.70 0.61 -2.24
C ALA A 216 -43.22 0.31 -0.82
N ALA A 217 -43.59 1.17 0.12
CA ALA A 217 -43.35 0.94 1.54
C ALA A 217 -43.94 -0.41 1.99
N GLY A 218 -43.21 -1.14 2.81
CA GLY A 218 -43.58 -2.48 3.29
C GLY A 218 -43.32 -3.62 2.31
N SER A 219 -42.96 -3.36 1.03
CA SER A 219 -42.60 -4.43 0.08
C SER A 219 -41.36 -5.14 0.57
N PRO A 220 -41.31 -6.50 0.54
CA PRO A 220 -40.13 -7.26 0.87
C PRO A 220 -39.07 -7.11 -0.23
N CYS A 221 -37.81 -6.90 0.16
CA CYS A 221 -36.71 -6.70 -0.77
C CYS A 221 -35.41 -7.34 -0.28
N GLY A 222 -34.53 -7.67 -1.22
CA GLY A 222 -33.21 -8.26 -0.96
C GLY A 222 -33.26 -9.73 -0.50
N TYR A 223 -32.09 -10.29 -0.20
CA TYR A 223 -31.98 -11.68 0.24
C TYR A 223 -32.67 -11.95 1.58
N HIS A 224 -32.67 -10.96 2.45
CA HIS A 224 -33.30 -11.07 3.76
C HIS A 224 -34.80 -10.72 3.75
N GLN A 225 -35.35 -10.37 2.57
CA GLN A 225 -36.78 -9.96 2.44
C GLN A 225 -37.16 -8.86 3.42
N ALA A 226 -36.22 -7.95 3.71
CA ALA A 226 -36.46 -6.83 4.59
C ALA A 226 -37.50 -5.87 3.99
N PRO A 227 -38.43 -5.33 4.78
CA PRO A 227 -39.44 -4.41 4.26
C PRO A 227 -38.81 -3.08 3.89
N VAL A 228 -39.22 -2.52 2.74
CA VAL A 228 -38.83 -1.18 2.31
C VAL A 228 -39.46 -0.15 3.22
N ALA A 229 -38.66 0.82 3.71
CA ALA A 229 -39.11 1.77 4.73
C ALA A 229 -40.10 2.82 4.21
N ALA A 230 -40.02 3.19 2.92
CA ALA A 230 -40.85 4.23 2.30
C ALA A 230 -40.98 3.97 0.80
N ASP A 231 -42.01 4.55 0.17
CA ASP A 231 -42.14 4.57 -1.28
C ASP A 231 -40.93 5.22 -1.92
N GLY A 232 -40.46 4.66 -3.02
CA GLY A 232 -39.28 5.18 -3.69
C GLY A 232 -38.79 4.32 -4.86
N HIS A 233 -37.48 4.36 -5.09
CA HIS A 233 -36.84 3.55 -6.11
C HIS A 233 -35.69 2.76 -5.49
N LEU A 234 -35.62 1.48 -5.80
CA LEU A 234 -34.46 0.66 -5.55
C LEU A 234 -33.50 0.82 -6.71
N VAL A 235 -32.26 1.16 -6.40
CA VAL A 235 -31.19 1.35 -7.38
C VAL A 235 -30.17 0.23 -7.19
N MET A 236 -30.01 -0.62 -8.20
CA MET A 236 -29.00 -1.68 -8.21
C MET A 236 -27.69 -1.14 -8.78
N VAL A 237 -26.65 -1.09 -7.97
CA VAL A 237 -25.31 -0.61 -8.37
C VAL A 237 -24.40 -1.80 -8.64
N GLY A 238 -23.66 -1.78 -9.75
CA GLY A 238 -22.73 -2.83 -10.19
C GLY A 238 -21.40 -2.81 -9.42
N ALA A 239 -21.44 -2.69 -8.11
CA ALA A 239 -20.30 -2.76 -7.21
C ALA A 239 -20.74 -3.35 -5.87
N GLY A 240 -19.95 -4.27 -5.33
CA GLY A 240 -20.26 -4.96 -4.07
C GLY A 240 -19.03 -5.25 -3.23
N SER A 241 -19.15 -6.18 -2.30
CA SER A 241 -18.09 -6.51 -1.34
C SER A 241 -16.81 -7.04 -2.00
N ALA A 242 -16.90 -7.71 -3.14
CA ALA A 242 -15.73 -8.12 -3.93
C ALA A 242 -14.93 -6.92 -4.51
N ASN A 243 -15.56 -5.75 -4.58
CA ASN A 243 -14.94 -4.49 -5.00
C ASN A 243 -14.55 -3.61 -3.79
N GLY A 244 -14.62 -4.14 -2.57
CA GLY A 244 -14.32 -3.40 -1.34
C GLY A 244 -15.45 -2.47 -0.88
N VAL A 245 -16.67 -2.60 -1.43
CA VAL A 245 -17.82 -1.84 -0.96
C VAL A 245 -18.28 -2.36 0.39
N THR A 246 -18.32 -1.47 1.37
CA THR A 246 -18.80 -1.76 2.72
C THR A 246 -19.70 -0.62 3.19
N THR A 247 -20.56 -0.90 4.15
CA THR A 247 -21.25 0.16 4.89
C THR A 247 -20.21 1.01 5.62
N LEU A 248 -20.36 2.34 5.59
CA LEU A 248 -19.47 3.25 6.29
C LEU A 248 -19.64 3.09 7.81
N ALA A 249 -18.66 3.54 8.60
CA ALA A 249 -18.66 3.41 10.05
C ALA A 249 -19.88 4.09 10.72
N ASP A 250 -20.47 5.08 10.07
CA ASP A 250 -21.68 5.77 10.51
C ASP A 250 -22.98 5.13 9.98
N GLY A 251 -22.91 3.92 9.42
CA GLY A 251 -24.04 3.17 8.88
C GLY A 251 -24.52 3.62 7.48
N ARG A 252 -23.87 4.64 6.90
CA ARG A 252 -24.27 5.15 5.58
C ARG A 252 -23.67 4.36 4.43
N SER A 253 -24.27 4.52 3.25
CA SER A 253 -23.74 4.01 1.99
C SER A 253 -22.51 4.80 1.53
N PRO A 254 -21.51 4.19 0.89
CA PRO A 254 -20.47 4.92 0.18
C PRO A 254 -20.96 5.57 -1.11
N PHE A 255 -22.15 5.18 -1.63
CA PHE A 255 -22.67 5.68 -2.90
C PHE A 255 -23.35 7.03 -2.75
N HIS A 256 -23.15 7.90 -3.74
CA HIS A 256 -23.86 9.14 -3.89
C HIS A 256 -24.12 9.46 -5.36
N PHE A 257 -25.21 10.15 -5.62
CA PHE A 257 -25.56 10.66 -6.92
C PHE A 257 -26.00 12.13 -6.76
N GLU A 258 -25.49 13.03 -7.60
CA GLU A 258 -25.75 14.47 -7.53
C GLU A 258 -25.63 15.04 -6.10
N GLN A 259 -24.55 14.72 -5.42
CA GLN A 259 -24.25 15.13 -4.03
C GLN A 259 -25.20 14.57 -2.96
N ARG A 260 -26.19 13.77 -3.33
CA ARG A 260 -27.06 13.06 -2.38
C ARG A 260 -26.50 11.68 -2.12
N ARG A 261 -26.28 11.36 -0.85
CA ARG A 261 -25.86 10.02 -0.46
C ARG A 261 -27.07 9.08 -0.50
N LEU A 262 -26.91 7.97 -1.16
CA LEU A 262 -27.93 6.92 -1.22
C LEU A 262 -27.83 6.06 0.04
N ALA A 263 -28.97 5.60 0.57
CA ALA A 263 -29.01 4.63 1.65
C ALA A 263 -28.80 3.22 1.10
N LEU A 264 -28.18 2.34 1.89
CA LEU A 264 -28.22 0.90 1.60
C LEU A 264 -29.51 0.32 2.20
N HIS A 265 -30.20 -0.49 1.43
CA HIS A 265 -31.36 -1.24 1.91
C HIS A 265 -30.90 -2.45 2.75
N GLU A 266 -29.85 -3.12 2.31
CA GLU A 266 -29.19 -4.21 3.03
C GLU A 266 -27.65 -4.14 2.81
N ALA A 267 -26.90 -5.01 3.47
CA ALA A 267 -25.45 -5.08 3.28
C ALA A 267 -25.10 -5.37 1.81
N PRO A 268 -23.98 -4.81 1.30
CA PRO A 268 -23.55 -5.07 -0.06
C PRO A 268 -23.37 -6.55 -0.35
N HIS A 269 -23.91 -7.03 -1.47
CA HIS A 269 -23.65 -8.36 -1.98
C HIS A 269 -22.24 -8.46 -2.60
N MET A 270 -21.88 -9.63 -3.14
CA MET A 270 -20.54 -9.84 -3.68
C MET A 270 -20.22 -8.88 -4.84
N HIS A 271 -21.14 -8.72 -5.80
CA HIS A 271 -20.92 -7.93 -7.03
C HIS A 271 -21.87 -6.74 -7.20
N THR A 272 -22.84 -6.59 -6.32
CA THR A 272 -23.88 -5.54 -6.42
C THR A 272 -24.20 -4.96 -5.04
N SER A 273 -24.74 -3.77 -5.05
CA SER A 273 -25.30 -3.10 -3.88
C SER A 273 -26.58 -2.37 -4.24
#